data_0235b1e2707355bb1f0c10e44078865f
#
_entry.id   0235b1e2707355bb1f0c10e44078865f
#
_cell.length_a   1.000
_cell.length_b   1.000
_cell.length_c   1.000
_cell.angle_alpha   90.00
_cell.angle_beta   90.00
_cell.angle_gamma   90.00
#
_symmetry.space_group_name_H-M   'P 1'
#
loop_
_entity.id
_entity.type
_entity.pdbx_description
1 polymer ?
#
loop_
_entity_poly.entity_id
_entity_poly.type
_entity_poly.pdbx_seq_one_letter_code
_entity_poly.pdbx_strand_id
1 'polypeptide(L)'
;MFIKILKINIFLFFLFSYSLAEIVNDIKVVGNKRISKETIIVLGKIKLGVDYNDNTLNTVFKNLYKSDFFKKISFNINNSILEIKIDENPIIEDLEIIGIKSNNLKELIISKMILQNRKSYIESSLSTD
;
A
#
# COMPACT_ATOMS: atom_id res chain seq x y z
N MET A 1 -14.11 3.37 56.76
CA MET A 1 -14.48 2.53 55.60
C MET A 1 -14.66 3.36 54.33
N PHE A 2 -15.36 4.49 54.37
CA PHE A 2 -15.60 5.39 53.21
C PHE A 2 -14.33 5.95 52.57
N ILE A 3 -13.31 6.35 53.33
CA ILE A 3 -12.05 6.91 52.79
C ILE A 3 -11.26 5.89 51.99
N LYS A 4 -11.30 4.59 52.31
CA LYS A 4 -10.62 3.55 51.55
C LYS A 4 -11.32 3.30 50.23
N ILE A 5 -12.66 3.33 50.18
CA ILE A 5 -13.46 3.17 48.97
C ILE A 5 -13.25 4.37 48.03
N LEU A 6 -13.17 5.59 48.57
CA LEU A 6 -12.89 6.80 47.78
C LEU A 6 -11.51 6.77 47.15
N LYS A 7 -10.47 6.28 47.84
CA LYS A 7 -9.11 6.15 47.31
C LYS A 7 -9.04 5.09 46.20
N ILE A 8 -9.77 4.00 46.32
CA ILE A 8 -9.84 2.96 45.30
C ILE A 8 -10.54 3.50 44.03
N ASN A 9 -11.61 4.27 44.17
CA ASN A 9 -12.30 4.89 43.03
C ASN A 9 -11.45 5.92 42.29
N ILE A 10 -10.67 6.74 43.00
CA ILE A 10 -9.74 7.70 42.43
C ILE A 10 -8.60 6.97 41.68
N PHE A 11 -8.10 5.87 42.24
CA PHE A 11 -7.05 5.05 41.57
C PHE A 11 -7.55 4.38 40.28
N LEU A 12 -8.81 3.91 40.27
CA LEU A 12 -9.43 3.32 39.09
C LEU A 12 -9.62 4.33 37.94
N PHE A 13 -9.87 5.61 38.29
CA PHE A 13 -10.05 6.69 37.32
C PHE A 13 -8.75 7.03 36.55
N PHE A 14 -7.58 6.81 37.16
CA PHE A 14 -6.27 7.04 36.55
C PHE A 14 -5.84 5.91 35.58
N LEU A 15 -6.56 4.78 35.52
CA LEU A 15 -6.27 3.67 34.63
C LEU A 15 -6.91 3.82 33.24
N PHE A 16 -7.75 4.84 33.01
CA PHE A 16 -8.22 5.19 31.67
C PHE A 16 -7.09 5.89 30.92
N SER A 17 -6.19 5.09 30.35
CA SER A 17 -5.24 5.58 29.35
C SER A 17 -6.03 6.01 28.13
N TYR A 18 -6.11 7.33 27.90
CA TYR A 18 -6.62 7.87 26.66
C TYR A 18 -5.64 7.46 25.55
N SER A 19 -6.01 6.48 24.75
CA SER A 19 -5.36 6.27 23.47
C SER A 19 -5.74 7.44 22.57
N LEU A 20 -4.87 8.44 22.49
CA LEU A 20 -5.04 9.52 21.52
C LEU A 20 -4.79 8.91 20.13
N ALA A 21 -5.82 8.85 19.32
CA ALA A 21 -5.69 8.56 17.91
C ALA A 21 -4.77 9.62 17.26
N GLU A 22 -3.72 9.19 16.62
CA GLU A 22 -2.76 10.10 15.98
C GLU A 22 -3.27 10.50 14.58
N ILE A 23 -3.83 11.73 14.51
CA ILE A 23 -4.32 12.29 13.25
C ILE A 23 -3.14 12.62 12.34
N VAL A 24 -3.15 12.10 11.11
CA VAL A 24 -2.12 12.35 10.11
C VAL A 24 -2.32 13.72 9.46
N ASN A 25 -1.31 14.58 9.60
CA ASN A 25 -1.29 15.94 9.06
C ASN A 25 -0.36 16.09 7.86
N ASP A 26 0.56 15.15 7.63
CA ASP A 26 1.45 15.13 6.46
C ASP A 26 1.68 13.70 5.97
N ILE A 27 2.01 13.58 4.69
CA ILE A 27 2.29 12.30 4.02
C ILE A 27 3.66 12.39 3.38
N LYS A 28 4.52 11.44 3.74
CA LYS A 28 5.84 11.26 3.15
C LYS A 28 5.88 9.94 2.38
N VAL A 29 6.34 9.98 1.14
CA VAL A 29 6.56 8.78 0.32
C VAL A 29 8.05 8.60 0.08
N VAL A 30 8.53 7.37 0.24
CA VAL A 30 9.93 6.99 0.10
C VAL A 30 10.04 5.74 -0.77
N GLY A 31 11.03 5.73 -1.67
CA GLY A 31 11.31 4.61 -2.56
C GLY A 31 10.63 4.67 -3.91
N ASN A 32 9.77 5.67 -4.13
CA ASN A 32 9.18 5.93 -5.44
C ASN A 32 10.24 6.42 -6.43
N LYS A 33 10.17 5.92 -7.67
CA LYS A 33 11.10 6.25 -8.76
C LYS A 33 10.36 6.80 -9.97
N ARG A 34 9.35 6.07 -10.45
CA ARG A 34 8.55 6.38 -11.63
C ARG A 34 7.19 6.96 -11.28
N ILE A 35 6.65 6.55 -10.14
CA ILE A 35 5.30 6.91 -9.71
C ILE A 35 5.39 8.08 -8.74
N SER A 36 4.71 9.18 -9.04
CA SER A 36 4.77 10.37 -8.20
C SER A 36 4.07 10.17 -6.85
N LYS A 37 4.44 10.96 -5.85
CA LYS A 37 3.78 11.00 -4.54
C LYS A 37 2.27 11.21 -4.68
N GLU A 38 1.86 12.13 -5.56
CA GLU A 38 0.46 12.48 -5.79
C GLU A 38 -0.32 11.29 -6.34
N THR A 39 0.27 10.57 -7.30
CA THR A 39 -0.33 9.34 -7.85
C THR A 39 -0.52 8.28 -6.77
N ILE A 40 0.46 8.09 -5.89
CA ILE A 40 0.38 7.13 -4.78
C ILE A 40 -0.74 7.52 -3.80
N ILE A 41 -0.86 8.81 -3.48
CA ILE A 41 -1.93 9.34 -2.63
C ILE A 41 -3.30 9.06 -3.24
N VAL A 42 -3.47 9.31 -4.55
CA VAL A 42 -4.73 9.08 -5.26
C VAL A 42 -5.06 7.58 -5.32
N LEU A 43 -4.10 6.73 -5.71
CA LEU A 43 -4.28 5.27 -5.77
C LEU A 43 -4.64 4.68 -4.41
N GLY A 44 -3.95 5.10 -3.36
CA GLY A 44 -4.22 4.67 -1.98
C GLY A 44 -5.50 5.25 -1.39
N LYS A 45 -6.11 6.25 -2.04
CA LYS A 45 -7.22 7.06 -1.50
C LYS A 45 -6.88 7.69 -0.14
N ILE A 46 -5.64 8.16 -0.02
CA ILE A 46 -5.09 8.68 1.23
C ILE A 46 -5.53 10.12 1.42
N LYS A 47 -5.90 10.49 2.64
CA LYS A 47 -6.38 11.83 3.01
C LYS A 47 -5.65 12.34 4.24
N LEU A 48 -5.43 13.64 4.32
CA LEU A 48 -4.98 14.30 5.54
C LEU A 48 -6.13 14.46 6.54
N GLY A 49 -5.81 14.63 7.81
CA GLY A 49 -6.81 14.83 8.87
C GLY A 49 -7.55 13.55 9.28
N VAL A 50 -7.03 12.38 8.94
CA VAL A 50 -7.63 11.07 9.24
C VAL A 50 -6.76 10.32 10.24
N ASP A 51 -7.40 9.58 11.14
CA ASP A 51 -6.76 8.57 11.98
C ASP A 51 -6.53 7.29 11.18
N TYR A 52 -5.26 6.92 11.02
CA TYR A 52 -4.85 5.70 10.33
C TYR A 52 -4.56 4.58 11.33
N ASN A 53 -5.60 3.87 11.73
CA ASN A 53 -5.48 2.61 12.46
C ASN A 53 -5.18 1.45 11.50
N ASP A 54 -4.96 0.26 12.05
CA ASP A 54 -4.63 -0.95 11.25
C ASP A 54 -5.66 -1.25 10.15
N ASN A 55 -6.94 -1.00 10.37
CA ASN A 55 -7.99 -1.25 9.38
C ASN A 55 -7.92 -0.25 8.22
N THR A 56 -7.70 1.03 8.52
CA THR A 56 -7.56 2.07 7.50
C THR A 56 -6.28 1.89 6.70
N LEU A 57 -5.15 1.57 7.36
CA LEU A 57 -3.89 1.25 6.70
C LEU A 57 -4.02 0.01 5.80
N ASN A 58 -4.72 -1.03 6.25
CA ASN A 58 -4.96 -2.22 5.44
C ASN A 58 -5.81 -1.92 4.20
N THR A 59 -6.75 -0.97 4.30
CA THR A 59 -7.52 -0.50 3.14
C THR A 59 -6.63 0.24 2.15
N VAL A 60 -5.75 1.14 2.63
CA VAL A 60 -4.74 1.82 1.79
C VAL A 60 -3.82 0.79 1.12
N PHE A 61 -3.32 -0.19 1.89
CA PHE A 61 -2.50 -1.27 1.35
C PHE A 61 -3.19 -2.00 0.20
N LYS A 62 -4.44 -2.43 0.40
CA LYS A 62 -5.21 -3.13 -0.65
C LYS A 62 -5.42 -2.29 -1.90
N ASN A 63 -5.67 -0.99 -1.73
CA ASN A 63 -5.85 -0.07 -2.86
C ASN A 63 -4.56 0.08 -3.66
N LEU A 64 -3.42 0.26 -2.99
CA LEU A 64 -2.12 0.37 -3.63
C LEU A 64 -1.69 -0.96 -4.28
N TYR A 65 -1.89 -2.08 -3.58
CA TYR A 65 -1.51 -3.40 -4.06
C TYR A 65 -2.27 -3.80 -5.34
N LYS A 66 -3.55 -3.48 -5.43
CA LYS A 66 -4.40 -3.74 -6.61
C LYS A 66 -3.95 -3.00 -7.87
N SER A 67 -3.07 -2.01 -7.75
CA SER A 67 -2.55 -1.29 -8.91
C SER A 67 -1.47 -2.05 -9.67
N ASP A 68 -0.93 -3.11 -9.09
CA ASP A 68 0.20 -3.90 -9.60
C ASP A 68 1.51 -3.11 -9.79
N PHE A 69 1.54 -1.85 -9.33
CA PHE A 69 2.75 -1.03 -9.45
C PHE A 69 3.80 -1.30 -8.38
N PHE A 70 3.42 -1.93 -7.26
CA PHE A 70 4.27 -2.03 -6.09
C PHE A 70 4.53 -3.48 -5.68
N LYS A 71 5.82 -3.81 -5.52
CA LYS A 71 6.31 -5.10 -5.02
C LYS A 71 6.26 -5.15 -3.50
N LYS A 72 6.57 -4.03 -2.85
CA LYS A 72 6.54 -3.87 -1.39
C LYS A 72 5.89 -2.56 -1.00
N ILE A 73 5.10 -2.61 0.06
CA ILE A 73 4.46 -1.44 0.66
C ILE A 73 4.57 -1.60 2.17
N SER A 74 5.03 -0.57 2.87
CA SER A 74 5.01 -0.51 4.33
C SER A 74 4.66 0.90 4.79
N PHE A 75 4.04 0.98 5.96
CA PHE A 75 3.60 2.22 6.57
C PHE A 75 4.27 2.41 7.91
N ASN A 76 4.57 3.65 8.24
CA ASN A 76 4.99 4.08 9.56
C ASN A 76 4.32 5.41 9.88
N ILE A 77 3.76 5.56 11.07
CA ILE A 77 3.20 6.82 11.54
C ILE A 77 4.07 7.29 12.70
N ASN A 78 4.55 8.50 12.59
CA ASN A 78 5.34 9.13 13.62
C ASN A 78 5.16 10.65 13.55
N ASN A 79 4.87 11.28 14.69
CA ASN A 79 4.66 12.73 14.80
C ASN A 79 3.63 13.25 13.79
N SER A 80 2.49 12.58 13.67
CA SER A 80 1.40 12.92 12.73
C SER A 80 1.80 12.89 11.25
N ILE A 81 2.90 12.22 10.90
CA ILE A 81 3.36 12.01 9.54
C ILE A 81 3.17 10.55 9.17
N LEU A 82 2.40 10.29 8.12
CA LEU A 82 2.30 8.96 7.50
C LEU A 82 3.44 8.79 6.49
N GLU A 83 4.46 8.03 6.88
CA GLU A 83 5.52 7.62 5.96
C GLU A 83 5.11 6.32 5.24
N ILE A 84 5.10 6.37 3.92
CA ILE A 84 4.79 5.24 3.03
C ILE A 84 6.08 4.85 2.32
N LYS A 85 6.61 3.69 2.66
CA LYS A 85 7.78 3.12 1.97
C LYS A 85 7.30 2.14 0.93
N ILE A 86 7.74 2.31 -0.30
CA ILE A 86 7.38 1.47 -1.43
C ILE A 86 8.60 0.96 -2.16
N ASP A 87 8.44 -0.19 -2.81
CA ASP A 87 9.33 -0.72 -3.83
C ASP A 87 8.47 -0.99 -5.06
N GLU A 88 8.84 -0.39 -6.19
CA GLU A 88 8.07 -0.48 -7.42
C GLU A 88 8.37 -1.79 -8.14
N ASN A 89 7.34 -2.41 -8.74
CA ASN A 89 7.53 -3.50 -9.68
C ASN A 89 8.29 -3.01 -10.91
N PRO A 90 9.22 -3.80 -11.48
CA PRO A 90 9.83 -3.48 -12.77
C PRO A 90 8.77 -3.40 -13.87
N ILE A 91 9.10 -2.72 -14.96
CA ILE A 91 8.26 -2.69 -16.17
C ILE A 91 8.81 -3.72 -17.17
N ILE A 92 7.91 -4.38 -17.88
CA ILE A 92 8.26 -5.17 -19.06
C ILE A 92 8.51 -4.18 -20.21
N GLU A 93 9.75 -4.04 -20.62
CA GLU A 93 10.09 -3.16 -21.74
C GLU A 93 9.65 -3.78 -23.06
N ASP A 94 9.97 -5.06 -23.26
CA ASP A 94 9.61 -5.81 -24.44
C ASP A 94 9.32 -7.28 -24.11
N LEU A 95 8.38 -7.87 -24.84
CA LEU A 95 7.98 -9.26 -24.75
C LEU A 95 8.07 -9.89 -26.13
N GLU A 96 8.98 -10.82 -26.31
CA GLU A 96 9.19 -11.52 -27.58
C GLU A 96 8.82 -13.00 -27.46
N ILE A 97 8.08 -13.50 -28.45
CA ILE A 97 7.80 -14.93 -28.59
C ILE A 97 8.70 -15.51 -29.65
N ILE A 98 9.57 -16.42 -29.24
CA ILE A 98 10.54 -17.08 -30.10
C ILE A 98 10.03 -18.47 -30.52
N GLY A 99 10.40 -18.92 -31.71
CA GLY A 99 10.07 -20.27 -32.22
C GLY A 99 8.76 -20.34 -33.00
N ILE A 100 7.92 -19.32 -32.99
CA ILE A 100 6.69 -19.25 -33.79
C ILE A 100 6.94 -18.42 -35.06
N LYS A 101 6.67 -18.97 -36.24
CA LYS A 101 6.85 -18.27 -37.51
C LYS A 101 5.66 -17.37 -37.89
N SER A 102 4.45 -17.74 -37.47
CA SER A 102 3.23 -17.01 -37.81
C SER A 102 3.05 -15.76 -36.91
N ASN A 103 3.03 -14.60 -37.54
CA ASN A 103 2.79 -13.33 -36.82
C ASN A 103 1.39 -13.29 -36.20
N ASN A 104 0.36 -13.76 -36.92
CA ASN A 104 -1.02 -13.77 -36.36
C ASN A 104 -1.12 -14.67 -35.14
N LEU A 105 -0.37 -15.77 -35.08
CA LEU A 105 -0.36 -16.66 -33.92
C LEU A 105 0.40 -15.99 -32.74
N LYS A 106 1.52 -15.31 -33.01
CA LYS A 106 2.23 -14.53 -31.97
C LYS A 106 1.32 -13.48 -31.35
N GLU A 107 0.66 -12.66 -32.16
CA GLU A 107 -0.27 -11.63 -31.72
C GLU A 107 -1.42 -12.19 -30.87
N LEU A 108 -1.99 -13.35 -31.35
CA LEU A 108 -3.04 -14.03 -30.59
C LEU A 108 -2.56 -14.48 -29.23
N ILE A 109 -1.37 -15.06 -29.12
CA ILE A 109 -0.79 -15.49 -27.83
C ILE A 109 -0.57 -14.29 -26.93
N ILE A 110 0.12 -13.24 -27.41
CA ILE A 110 0.38 -12.02 -26.62
C ILE A 110 -0.92 -11.39 -26.13
N SER A 111 -1.98 -11.40 -26.95
CA SER A 111 -3.27 -10.84 -26.54
C SER A 111 -3.96 -11.60 -25.40
N LYS A 112 -3.57 -12.85 -25.17
CA LYS A 112 -4.11 -13.70 -24.10
C LYS A 112 -3.25 -13.73 -22.85
N MET A 113 -1.99 -13.30 -22.95
CA MET A 113 -1.07 -13.27 -21.82
C MET A 113 -1.42 -12.16 -20.82
N ILE A 114 -1.15 -12.42 -19.56
CA ILE A 114 -1.24 -11.42 -18.47
C ILE A 114 -0.06 -10.47 -18.58
N LEU A 115 1.13 -11.01 -18.86
CA LEU A 115 2.34 -10.22 -19.08
C LEU A 115 2.24 -9.50 -20.44
N GLN A 116 2.40 -8.19 -20.42
CA GLN A 116 2.31 -7.35 -21.62
C GLN A 116 3.38 -6.25 -21.59
N ASN A 117 3.81 -5.82 -22.79
CA ASN A 117 4.72 -4.71 -22.94
C ASN A 117 4.22 -3.46 -22.19
N ARG A 118 5.14 -2.76 -21.54
CA ARG A 118 4.91 -1.54 -20.76
C ARG A 118 4.02 -1.69 -19.52
N LYS A 119 3.65 -2.93 -19.15
CA LYS A 119 3.00 -3.22 -17.87
C LYS A 119 4.00 -3.62 -16.80
N SER A 120 3.58 -3.56 -15.55
CA SER A 120 4.39 -4.05 -14.43
C SER A 120 4.65 -5.54 -14.54
N TYR A 121 5.88 -5.96 -14.30
CA TYR A 121 6.23 -7.36 -14.18
C TYR A 121 5.83 -7.88 -12.81
N ILE A 122 4.96 -8.87 -12.78
CA ILE A 122 4.52 -9.58 -11.58
C ILE A 122 4.96 -11.02 -11.72
N GLU A 123 5.84 -11.47 -10.84
CA GLU A 123 6.47 -12.79 -10.92
C GLU A 123 5.45 -13.94 -10.93
N SER A 124 4.36 -13.81 -10.17
CA SER A 124 3.28 -14.80 -10.15
C SER A 124 2.55 -14.94 -11.48
N SER A 125 2.54 -13.91 -12.31
CA SER A 125 1.91 -13.95 -13.64
C SER A 125 2.69 -14.80 -14.64
N LEU A 126 4.01 -14.92 -14.46
CA LEU A 126 4.86 -15.74 -15.34
C LEU A 126 4.48 -17.23 -15.31
N SER A 127 4.00 -17.74 -14.18
CA SER A 127 3.58 -19.14 -14.06
C SER A 127 2.15 -19.39 -14.57
N THR A 128 1.42 -18.34 -14.89
CA THR A 128 0.04 -18.39 -15.36
C THR A 128 -0.03 -18.26 -16.89
N ASP A 129 0.91 -17.55 -17.49
CA ASP A 129 1.10 -17.39 -18.95
C ASP A 129 1.78 -18.60 -19.57
#